data_01d6217ce95ebfe82a4fecf970acf567
#
_entry.id   01d6217ce95ebfe82a4fecf970acf567
#
_cell.length_a   1.000
_cell.length_b   1.000
_cell.length_c   1.000
_cell.angle_alpha   90.00
_cell.angle_beta   90.00
_cell.angle_gamma   90.00
#
_symmetry.space_group_name_H-M   'P 1'
#
loop_
_entity.id
_entity.type
_entity.pdbx_description
1 polymer ?
#
loop_
_entity_poly.entity_id
_entity_poly.type
_entity_poly.pdbx_seq_one_letter_code
_entity_poly.pdbx_strand_id
1 'polypeptide(L)'
;MINKIKKINLNHSFIFFFVVNLFCILLFKFNNLNISSILCLLLILIIGVSHGSLDHIKGKKLLRLFNIKSTYIFYITYLLIAAIVILTWIILPSITLIVFLMIASYHFGKEDTQFLINDRSYFTQILYFFKGFLIILAPLYFHFQETIAIFKLLLIDNEAFYSSLNFIETNNVIQIGIFCSTLSSICLLYTSPSPRDSSE
;
A
#
# COMPACT_ATOMS: atom_id res chain seq x y z
N MET A 1 -24.96 5.25 13.99
CA MET A 1 -23.58 4.95 14.41
C MET A 1 -22.61 4.99 13.22
N ILE A 2 -22.92 4.36 12.10
CA ILE A 2 -22.09 4.32 10.87
C ILE A 2 -21.78 5.71 10.31
N ASN A 3 -22.75 6.64 10.27
CA ASN A 3 -22.55 8.00 9.79
C ASN A 3 -21.58 8.82 10.66
N LYS A 4 -21.52 8.54 11.96
CA LYS A 4 -20.57 9.20 12.88
C LYS A 4 -19.14 8.72 12.63
N ILE A 5 -18.96 7.42 12.37
CA ILE A 5 -17.66 6.82 12.04
C ILE A 5 -17.16 7.35 10.68
N LYS A 6 -18.04 7.38 9.66
CA LYS A 6 -17.70 7.97 8.35
C LYS A 6 -17.26 9.43 8.47
N LYS A 7 -17.96 10.24 9.28
CA LYS A 7 -17.61 11.66 9.50
C LYS A 7 -16.27 11.82 10.20
N ILE A 8 -15.98 10.97 11.20
CA ILE A 8 -14.69 10.98 11.90
C ILE A 8 -13.56 10.60 10.94
N ASN A 9 -13.71 9.53 10.16
CA ASN A 9 -12.70 9.12 9.17
C ASN A 9 -12.48 10.20 8.11
N LEU A 10 -13.53 10.82 7.62
CA LEU A 10 -13.42 11.90 6.64
C LEU A 10 -12.63 13.09 7.21
N ASN A 11 -12.95 13.53 8.44
CA ASN A 11 -12.23 14.61 9.10
C ASN A 11 -10.75 14.25 9.32
N HIS A 12 -10.44 13.03 9.75
CA HIS A 12 -9.06 12.56 9.90
C HIS A 12 -8.31 12.58 8.56
N SER A 13 -8.94 12.10 7.48
CA SER A 13 -8.34 12.12 6.15
C SER A 13 -8.07 13.54 5.66
N PHE A 14 -9.00 14.48 5.88
CA PHE A 14 -8.78 15.88 5.55
C PHE A 14 -7.64 16.51 6.37
N ILE A 15 -7.62 16.30 7.68
CA ILE A 15 -6.55 16.81 8.55
C ILE A 15 -5.19 16.25 8.10
N PHE A 16 -5.12 14.94 7.86
CA PHE A 16 -3.90 14.30 7.37
C PHE A 16 -3.44 14.90 6.03
N PHE A 17 -4.36 15.04 5.08
CA PHE A 17 -4.08 15.65 3.78
C PHE A 17 -3.53 17.07 3.91
N PHE A 18 -4.16 17.92 4.72
CA PHE A 18 -3.69 19.29 4.95
C PHE A 18 -2.33 19.33 5.64
N VAL A 19 -2.12 18.51 6.66
CA VAL A 19 -0.84 18.44 7.39
C VAL A 19 0.29 17.99 6.47
N VAL A 20 0.07 16.95 5.66
CA VAL A 20 1.07 16.46 4.71
C VAL A 20 1.38 17.49 3.64
N ASN A 21 0.36 18.15 3.06
CA ASN A 21 0.60 19.20 2.07
C ASN A 21 1.33 20.41 2.65
N LEU A 22 0.97 20.84 3.86
CA LEU A 22 1.67 21.93 4.56
C LEU A 22 3.14 21.53 4.81
N PHE A 23 3.39 20.32 5.23
CA PHE A 23 4.74 19.80 5.44
C PHE A 23 5.53 19.75 4.12
N CYS A 24 4.93 19.29 3.03
CA CYS A 24 5.58 19.30 1.71
C CYS A 24 5.90 20.72 1.23
N ILE A 25 5.00 21.68 1.43
CA ILE A 25 5.23 23.11 1.07
C ILE A 25 6.38 23.68 1.91
N LEU A 26 6.43 23.37 3.20
CA LEU A 26 7.52 23.80 4.07
C LEU A 26 8.86 23.20 3.63
N LEU A 27 8.90 21.91 3.30
CA LEU A 27 10.09 21.24 2.78
C LEU A 27 10.56 21.87 1.46
N PHE A 28 9.64 22.19 0.55
CA PHE A 28 9.97 22.86 -0.72
C PHE A 28 10.57 24.26 -0.52
N LYS A 29 10.09 24.98 0.49
CA LYS A 29 10.56 26.34 0.79
C LYS A 29 11.93 26.37 1.48
N PHE A 30 12.29 25.29 2.19
CA PHE A 30 13.54 25.14 2.89
C PHE A 30 14.42 24.09 2.18
N ASN A 31 14.96 24.45 1.01
CA ASN A 31 15.80 23.60 0.15
C ASN A 31 17.03 22.95 0.85
N ASN A 32 17.31 23.30 2.10
CA ASN A 32 18.45 22.80 2.90
C ASN A 32 18.03 21.90 4.08
N LEU A 33 16.76 21.51 4.18
CA LEU A 33 16.36 20.54 5.19
C LEU A 33 16.79 19.14 4.73
N ASN A 34 18.02 18.77 5.06
CA ASN A 34 18.38 17.35 5.13
C ASN A 34 17.48 16.70 6.17
N ILE A 35 16.36 16.13 5.72
CA ILE A 35 15.50 15.32 6.58
C ILE A 35 16.39 14.19 7.07
N SER A 36 16.73 14.25 8.37
CA SER A 36 17.59 13.25 8.98
C SER A 36 16.97 11.88 8.71
N SER A 37 17.78 10.92 8.26
CA SER A 37 17.39 9.51 8.11
C SER A 37 16.71 8.97 9.37
N ILE A 38 17.09 9.52 10.54
CA ILE A 38 16.48 9.21 11.85
C ILE A 38 15.02 9.66 11.89
N LEU A 39 14.67 10.85 11.35
CA LEU A 39 13.28 11.32 11.30
C LEU A 39 12.44 10.43 10.37
N CYS A 40 12.97 10.05 9.21
CA CYS A 40 12.32 9.11 8.31
C CYS A 40 12.10 7.75 8.97
N LEU A 41 13.11 7.22 9.66
CA LEU A 41 13.01 5.97 10.42
C LEU A 41 11.93 6.07 11.51
N LEU A 42 11.88 7.16 12.24
CA LEU A 42 10.88 7.39 13.30
C LEU A 42 9.47 7.44 12.72
N LEU A 43 9.26 8.11 11.58
CA LEU A 43 7.97 8.16 10.90
C LEU A 43 7.54 6.76 10.42
N ILE A 44 8.46 5.99 9.84
CA ILE A 44 8.21 4.61 9.41
C ILE A 44 7.82 3.72 10.60
N LEU A 45 8.53 3.86 11.73
CA LEU A 45 8.22 3.12 12.95
C LEU A 45 6.84 3.48 13.51
N ILE A 46 6.51 4.76 13.59
CA ILE A 46 5.19 5.22 14.09
C ILE A 46 4.07 4.67 13.21
N ILE A 47 4.19 4.80 11.89
CA ILE A 47 3.18 4.31 10.94
C ILE A 47 3.14 2.78 10.95
N GLY A 48 4.28 2.11 10.93
CA GLY A 48 4.37 0.64 10.91
C GLY A 48 3.82 0.01 12.19
N VAL A 49 4.14 0.55 13.37
CA VAL A 49 3.61 0.06 14.65
C VAL A 49 2.09 0.24 14.73
N SER A 50 1.58 1.39 14.27
CA SER A 50 0.13 1.62 14.27
C SER A 50 -0.61 0.68 13.32
N HIS A 51 -0.01 0.33 12.19
CA HIS A 51 -0.58 -0.62 11.22
C HIS A 51 -0.63 -2.05 11.79
N GLY A 52 0.45 -2.52 12.41
CA GLY A 52 0.54 -3.87 13.00
C GLY A 52 -0.19 -4.03 14.35
N SER A 53 -0.49 -2.95 15.05
CA SER A 53 -1.07 -3.00 16.40
C SER A 53 -2.43 -3.70 16.48
N LEU A 54 -3.20 -3.69 15.39
CA LEU A 54 -4.52 -4.31 15.30
C LEU A 54 -4.50 -5.75 14.80
N ASP A 55 -3.36 -6.28 14.37
CA ASP A 55 -3.26 -7.61 13.79
C ASP A 55 -3.65 -8.72 14.79
N HIS A 56 -3.33 -8.55 16.07
CA HIS A 56 -3.74 -9.49 17.11
C HIS A 56 -5.27 -9.56 17.28
N ILE A 57 -5.99 -8.44 17.08
CA ILE A 57 -7.46 -8.40 17.14
C ILE A 57 -8.06 -9.10 15.94
N LYS A 58 -7.53 -8.80 14.73
CA LYS A 58 -7.91 -9.47 13.48
C LYS A 58 -7.62 -10.98 13.58
N GLY A 59 -6.45 -11.35 14.11
CA GLY A 59 -6.05 -12.74 14.33
C GLY A 59 -6.98 -13.49 15.28
N LYS A 60 -7.37 -12.90 16.42
CA LYS A 60 -8.37 -13.49 17.32
C LYS A 60 -9.71 -13.71 16.64
N LYS A 61 -10.16 -12.77 15.81
CA LYS A 61 -11.39 -12.92 15.02
C LYS A 61 -11.29 -14.06 14.03
N LEU A 62 -10.16 -14.20 13.36
CA LEU A 62 -9.88 -15.29 12.42
C LEU A 62 -9.90 -16.65 13.14
N LEU A 63 -9.20 -16.81 14.26
CA LEU A 63 -9.18 -18.04 15.06
C LEU A 63 -10.58 -18.49 15.49
N ARG A 64 -11.46 -17.55 15.85
CA ARG A 64 -12.85 -17.84 16.20
C ARG A 64 -13.64 -18.43 15.02
N LEU A 65 -13.38 -17.99 13.78
CA LEU A 65 -14.02 -18.56 12.59
C LEU A 65 -13.65 -20.04 12.37
N PHE A 66 -12.44 -20.44 12.80
CA PHE A 66 -11.97 -21.83 12.75
C PHE A 66 -12.19 -22.60 14.06
N ASN A 67 -12.96 -22.06 15.01
CA ASN A 67 -13.20 -22.64 16.34
C ASN A 67 -11.92 -22.93 17.15
N ILE A 68 -10.84 -22.20 16.87
CA ILE A 68 -9.55 -22.35 17.58
C ILE A 68 -9.55 -21.43 18.79
N LYS A 69 -9.47 -22.00 20.00
CA LYS A 69 -9.49 -21.24 21.28
C LYS A 69 -8.11 -20.69 21.66
N SER A 70 -7.03 -21.31 21.20
CA SER A 70 -5.66 -20.96 21.60
C SER A 70 -5.13 -19.77 20.80
N THR A 71 -4.86 -18.67 21.46
CA THR A 71 -4.26 -17.47 20.83
C THR A 71 -2.77 -17.69 20.46
N TYR A 72 -2.09 -18.64 21.11
CA TYR A 72 -0.69 -18.96 20.80
C TYR A 72 -0.50 -19.46 19.36
N ILE A 73 -1.50 -20.17 18.81
CA ILE A 73 -1.48 -20.65 17.43
C ILE A 73 -1.35 -19.50 16.46
N PHE A 74 -2.04 -18.37 16.72
CA PHE A 74 -1.90 -17.17 15.90
C PHE A 74 -0.47 -16.65 15.90
N TYR A 75 0.15 -16.48 17.07
CA TYR A 75 1.51 -15.94 17.15
C TYR A 75 2.55 -16.88 16.51
N ILE A 76 2.43 -18.20 16.73
CA ILE A 76 3.34 -19.16 16.11
C ILE A 76 3.20 -19.13 14.59
N THR A 77 1.97 -19.13 14.06
CA THR A 77 1.72 -19.05 12.61
C THR A 77 2.22 -17.73 12.03
N TYR A 78 2.03 -16.63 12.73
CA TYR A 78 2.51 -15.31 12.31
C TYR A 78 4.04 -15.27 12.20
N LEU A 79 4.74 -15.79 13.21
CA LEU A 79 6.21 -15.89 13.20
C LEU A 79 6.72 -16.85 12.12
N LEU A 80 6.02 -17.96 11.91
CA LEU A 80 6.37 -18.93 10.88
C LEU A 80 6.22 -18.31 9.47
N ILE A 81 5.15 -17.59 9.20
CA ILE A 81 4.97 -16.87 7.93
C ILE A 81 6.08 -15.83 7.76
N ALA A 82 6.40 -15.06 8.81
CA ALA A 82 7.49 -14.09 8.75
C ALA A 82 8.83 -14.76 8.44
N ALA A 83 9.14 -15.90 9.07
CA ALA A 83 10.35 -16.65 8.78
C ALA A 83 10.37 -17.18 7.34
N ILE A 84 9.26 -17.68 6.82
CA ILE A 84 9.15 -18.10 5.41
C ILE A 84 9.42 -16.94 4.46
N VAL A 85 8.84 -15.76 4.72
CA VAL A 85 9.07 -14.56 3.88
C VAL A 85 10.54 -14.17 3.91
N ILE A 86 11.20 -14.19 5.07
CA ILE A 86 12.63 -13.88 5.17
C ILE A 86 13.47 -14.90 4.39
N LEU A 87 13.17 -16.18 4.52
CA LEU A 87 13.89 -17.23 3.79
C LEU A 87 13.70 -17.11 2.28
N THR A 88 12.47 -16.87 1.81
CA THR A 88 12.22 -16.66 0.37
C THR A 88 12.91 -15.40 -0.14
N TRP A 89 13.01 -14.34 0.70
CA TRP A 89 13.74 -13.13 0.35
C TRP A 89 15.24 -13.41 0.15
N ILE A 90 15.85 -14.19 1.02
CA ILE A 90 17.28 -14.54 0.91
C ILE A 90 17.55 -15.41 -0.33
N ILE A 91 16.63 -16.32 -0.68
CA ILE A 91 16.82 -17.27 -1.79
C ILE A 91 16.44 -16.64 -3.14
N LEU A 92 15.32 -15.93 -3.19
CA LEU A 92 14.71 -15.38 -4.41
C LEU A 92 14.29 -13.92 -4.23
N PRO A 93 15.21 -12.99 -3.99
CA PRO A 93 14.87 -11.60 -3.61
C PRO A 93 14.02 -10.88 -4.66
N SER A 94 14.34 -11.02 -5.96
CA SER A 94 13.60 -10.36 -7.03
C SER A 94 12.15 -10.82 -7.13
N ILE A 95 11.92 -12.14 -7.04
CA ILE A 95 10.57 -12.72 -7.09
C ILE A 95 9.78 -12.31 -5.85
N THR A 96 10.42 -12.38 -4.68
CA THR A 96 9.78 -11.99 -3.42
C THR A 96 9.39 -10.52 -3.43
N LEU A 97 10.23 -9.62 -3.97
CA LEU A 97 9.88 -8.21 -4.14
C LEU A 97 8.67 -8.04 -5.05
N ILE A 98 8.66 -8.70 -6.23
CA ILE A 98 7.53 -8.58 -7.16
C ILE A 98 6.22 -9.03 -6.48
N VAL A 99 6.23 -10.20 -5.83
CA VAL A 99 5.05 -10.73 -5.12
C VAL A 99 4.62 -9.78 -4.02
N PHE A 100 5.56 -9.26 -3.23
CA PHE A 100 5.28 -8.27 -2.18
C PHE A 100 4.62 -7.01 -2.75
N LEU A 101 5.16 -6.44 -3.83
CA LEU A 101 4.62 -5.25 -4.47
C LEU A 101 3.21 -5.50 -5.04
N MET A 102 2.94 -6.67 -5.61
CA MET A 102 1.60 -7.04 -6.10
C MET A 102 0.58 -7.14 -4.96
N ILE A 103 0.95 -7.79 -3.84
CA ILE A 103 0.10 -7.89 -2.65
C ILE A 103 -0.14 -6.50 -2.06
N ALA A 104 0.89 -5.68 -1.95
CA ALA A 104 0.81 -4.31 -1.45
C ALA A 104 -0.12 -3.46 -2.32
N SER A 105 -0.03 -3.56 -3.65
CA SER A 105 -0.93 -2.87 -4.58
C SER A 105 -2.40 -3.18 -4.30
N TYR A 106 -2.74 -4.47 -4.21
CA TYR A 106 -4.10 -4.87 -3.91
C TYR A 106 -4.55 -4.37 -2.53
N HIS A 107 -3.69 -4.52 -1.53
CA HIS A 107 -3.99 -4.11 -0.15
C HIS A 107 -4.29 -2.62 -0.06
N PHE A 108 -3.40 -1.77 -0.56
CA PHE A 108 -3.58 -0.31 -0.53
C PHE A 108 -4.78 0.15 -1.33
N GLY A 109 -4.96 -0.37 -2.55
CA GLY A 109 -6.10 0.01 -3.37
C GLY A 109 -7.45 -0.38 -2.75
N LYS A 110 -7.52 -1.53 -2.08
CA LYS A 110 -8.72 -1.98 -1.38
C LYS A 110 -8.96 -1.16 -0.11
N GLU A 111 -7.94 -0.92 0.70
CA GLU A 111 -8.08 -0.24 1.99
C GLU A 111 -8.61 1.18 1.83
N ASP A 112 -8.13 1.89 0.81
CA ASP A 112 -8.57 3.25 0.49
C ASP A 112 -10.04 3.36 0.05
N THR A 113 -10.60 2.29 -0.55
CA THR A 113 -11.88 2.37 -1.25
C THR A 113 -12.98 1.48 -0.68
N GLN A 114 -12.64 0.47 0.14
CA GLN A 114 -13.63 -0.48 0.68
C GLN A 114 -14.74 0.18 1.52
N PHE A 115 -14.53 1.40 2.03
CA PHE A 115 -15.54 2.15 2.77
C PHE A 115 -16.55 2.85 1.85
N LEU A 116 -16.20 3.03 0.58
CA LEU A 116 -17.03 3.73 -0.40
C LEU A 116 -17.86 2.76 -1.23
N ILE A 117 -17.34 1.54 -1.44
CA ILE A 117 -17.90 0.56 -2.38
C ILE A 117 -18.26 -0.71 -1.64
N ASN A 118 -19.55 -1.09 -1.70
CA ASN A 118 -20.06 -2.34 -1.12
C ASN A 118 -20.02 -3.53 -2.11
N ASP A 119 -19.64 -3.27 -3.37
CA ASP A 119 -19.60 -4.31 -4.39
C ASP A 119 -18.39 -5.23 -4.18
N ARG A 120 -18.64 -6.55 -4.29
CA ARG A 120 -17.65 -7.62 -4.17
C ARG A 120 -17.36 -8.32 -5.49
N SER A 121 -17.74 -7.71 -6.62
CA SER A 121 -17.51 -8.29 -7.93
C SER A 121 -16.01 -8.49 -8.22
N TYR A 122 -15.70 -9.45 -9.09
CA TYR A 122 -14.32 -9.66 -9.55
C TYR A 122 -13.74 -8.42 -10.22
N PHE A 123 -14.58 -7.69 -10.95
CA PHE A 123 -14.17 -6.44 -11.60
C PHE A 123 -13.70 -5.40 -10.58
N THR A 124 -14.43 -5.22 -9.49
CA THR A 124 -14.04 -4.31 -8.39
C THR A 124 -12.71 -4.72 -7.75
N GLN A 125 -12.45 -6.03 -7.61
CA GLN A 125 -11.15 -6.50 -7.09
C GLN A 125 -9.98 -6.16 -8.02
N ILE A 126 -10.19 -6.23 -9.32
CA ILE A 126 -9.20 -5.83 -10.33
C ILE A 126 -8.95 -4.31 -10.27
N LEU A 127 -10.01 -3.51 -10.14
CA LEU A 127 -9.88 -2.06 -10.00
C LEU A 127 -9.09 -1.66 -8.73
N TYR A 128 -9.30 -2.37 -7.62
CA TYR A 128 -8.49 -2.16 -6.40
C TYR A 128 -7.01 -2.39 -6.65
N PHE A 129 -6.67 -3.48 -7.35
CA PHE A 129 -5.29 -3.78 -7.69
C PHE A 129 -4.66 -2.65 -8.51
N PHE A 130 -5.30 -2.24 -9.60
CA PHE A 130 -4.77 -1.16 -10.46
C PHE A 130 -4.69 0.17 -9.72
N LYS A 131 -5.68 0.53 -8.90
CA LYS A 131 -5.61 1.75 -8.09
C LYS A 131 -4.40 1.76 -7.17
N GLY A 132 -4.18 0.68 -6.43
CA GLY A 132 -3.05 0.61 -5.50
C GLY A 132 -1.70 0.50 -6.21
N PHE A 133 -1.68 0.00 -7.44
CA PHE A 133 -0.46 -0.10 -8.24
C PHE A 133 0.14 1.29 -8.56
N LEU A 134 -0.66 2.34 -8.53
CA LEU A 134 -0.19 3.72 -8.68
C LEU A 134 0.88 4.09 -7.65
N ILE A 135 0.79 3.59 -6.40
CA ILE A 135 1.77 3.86 -5.34
C ILE A 135 3.16 3.32 -5.71
N ILE A 136 3.21 2.24 -6.49
CA ILE A 136 4.46 1.63 -6.98
C ILE A 136 4.96 2.31 -8.24
N LEU A 137 4.04 2.61 -9.16
CA LEU A 137 4.40 3.22 -10.44
C LEU A 137 4.86 4.66 -10.31
N ALA A 138 4.33 5.42 -9.35
CA ALA A 138 4.70 6.82 -9.19
C ALA A 138 6.19 7.01 -8.85
N PRO A 139 6.80 6.33 -7.86
CA PRO A 139 8.25 6.38 -7.64
C PRO A 139 9.06 5.92 -8.85
N LEU A 140 8.64 4.85 -9.53
CA LEU A 140 9.31 4.35 -10.73
C LEU A 140 9.24 5.34 -11.90
N TYR A 141 8.22 6.19 -11.97
CA TYR A 141 8.09 7.19 -13.02
C TYR A 141 8.88 8.47 -12.73
N PHE A 142 8.75 8.99 -11.50
CA PHE A 142 9.33 10.28 -11.14
C PHE A 142 10.77 10.18 -10.61
N HIS A 143 11.15 9.03 -10.03
CA HIS A 143 12.41 8.79 -9.31
C HIS A 143 12.98 7.41 -9.63
N PHE A 144 13.11 7.10 -10.93
CA PHE A 144 13.51 5.76 -11.39
C PHE A 144 14.84 5.32 -10.80
N GLN A 145 15.87 6.13 -10.91
CA GLN A 145 17.23 5.78 -10.47
C GLN A 145 17.32 5.61 -8.95
N GLU A 146 16.63 6.46 -8.20
CA GLU A 146 16.56 6.36 -6.74
C GLU A 146 15.79 5.10 -6.31
N THR A 147 14.72 4.76 -7.03
CA THR A 147 13.95 3.54 -6.78
C THR A 147 14.79 2.30 -7.07
N ILE A 148 15.56 2.29 -8.16
CA ILE A 148 16.52 1.22 -8.46
C ILE A 148 17.58 1.10 -7.35
N ALA A 149 18.10 2.24 -6.87
CA ALA A 149 19.07 2.23 -5.78
C ALA A 149 18.50 1.60 -4.49
N ILE A 150 17.23 1.87 -4.17
CA ILE A 150 16.54 1.23 -3.06
C ILE A 150 16.40 -0.28 -3.28
N PHE A 151 16.04 -0.74 -4.49
CA PHE A 151 15.95 -2.17 -4.78
C PHE A 151 17.31 -2.88 -4.62
N LYS A 152 18.41 -2.24 -5.01
CA LYS A 152 19.77 -2.76 -4.77
C LYS A 152 20.09 -2.88 -3.29
N LEU A 153 19.67 -1.92 -2.46
CA LEU A 153 19.84 -1.99 -1.00
C LEU A 153 19.04 -3.15 -0.38
N LEU A 154 17.97 -3.61 -1.03
CA LEU A 154 17.16 -4.75 -0.62
C LEU A 154 17.77 -6.11 -1.05
N LEU A 155 19.07 -6.15 -1.35
CA LEU A 155 19.81 -7.35 -1.77
C LEU A 155 19.32 -7.96 -3.10
N ILE A 156 18.73 -7.15 -3.97
CA ILE A 156 18.31 -7.59 -5.30
C ILE A 156 19.50 -7.39 -6.22
N ASP A 157 20.24 -8.45 -6.45
CA ASP A 157 21.38 -8.48 -7.37
C ASP A 157 21.06 -9.42 -8.57
N ASN A 158 20.19 -8.92 -9.46
CA ASN A 158 19.74 -9.70 -10.62
C ASN A 158 19.70 -8.81 -11.87
N GLU A 159 20.65 -9.02 -12.78
CA GLU A 159 20.78 -8.24 -14.02
C GLU A 159 19.54 -8.35 -14.92
N ALA A 160 18.93 -9.55 -15.01
CA ALA A 160 17.71 -9.73 -15.81
C ALA A 160 16.53 -8.95 -15.24
N PHE A 161 16.44 -8.81 -13.91
CA PHE A 161 15.43 -7.97 -13.26
C PHE A 161 15.63 -6.50 -13.64
N TYR A 162 16.83 -5.97 -13.56
CA TYR A 162 17.11 -4.57 -13.90
C TYR A 162 17.00 -4.28 -15.39
N SER A 163 17.41 -5.21 -16.26
CA SER A 163 17.20 -5.06 -17.70
C SER A 163 15.71 -5.00 -18.06
N SER A 164 14.88 -5.79 -17.38
CA SER A 164 13.43 -5.76 -17.55
C SER A 164 12.83 -4.43 -17.07
N LEU A 165 13.30 -3.87 -15.95
CA LEU A 165 12.86 -2.56 -15.47
C LEU A 165 13.26 -1.44 -16.44
N ASN A 166 14.49 -1.45 -16.96
CA ASN A 166 14.92 -0.49 -17.96
C ASN A 166 14.10 -0.60 -19.25
N PHE A 167 13.76 -1.82 -19.69
CA PHE A 167 12.86 -2.03 -20.83
C PHE A 167 11.47 -1.43 -20.57
N ILE A 168 10.92 -1.59 -19.38
CA ILE A 168 9.62 -1.04 -18.97
C ILE A 168 9.66 0.51 -18.98
N GLU A 169 10.76 1.10 -18.51
CA GLU A 169 10.96 2.55 -18.51
C GLU A 169 11.04 3.08 -19.95
N THR A 170 11.91 2.49 -20.79
CA THR A 170 12.18 2.99 -22.15
C THR A 170 10.98 2.84 -23.09
N ASN A 171 10.11 1.86 -22.88
CA ASN A 171 8.94 1.60 -23.73
C ASN A 171 7.64 2.24 -23.23
N ASN A 172 7.71 3.23 -22.35
CA ASN A 172 6.55 3.96 -21.82
C ASN A 172 5.51 3.05 -21.12
N VAL A 173 5.90 1.86 -20.67
CA VAL A 173 4.98 0.93 -20.00
C VAL A 173 4.53 1.49 -18.65
N ILE A 174 5.40 2.24 -17.98
CA ILE A 174 5.08 2.91 -16.72
C ILE A 174 3.96 3.95 -16.92
N GLN A 175 4.04 4.76 -18.00
CA GLN A 175 3.02 5.75 -18.33
C GLN A 175 1.66 5.11 -18.61
N ILE A 176 1.64 4.00 -19.35
CA ILE A 176 0.42 3.23 -19.60
C ILE A 176 -0.14 2.69 -18.28
N GLY A 177 0.72 2.17 -17.42
CA GLY A 177 0.34 1.69 -16.10
C GLY A 177 -0.27 2.79 -15.23
N ILE A 178 0.32 3.99 -15.20
CA ILE A 178 -0.21 5.16 -14.50
C ILE A 178 -1.57 5.55 -15.06
N PHE A 179 -1.72 5.59 -16.39
CA PHE A 179 -3.00 5.90 -17.03
C PHE A 179 -4.09 4.89 -16.63
N CYS A 180 -3.80 3.58 -16.69
CA CYS A 180 -4.72 2.53 -16.25
C CYS A 180 -5.09 2.66 -14.76
N SER A 181 -4.12 3.01 -13.92
CA SER A 181 -4.31 3.17 -12.47
C SER A 181 -5.18 4.39 -12.15
N THR A 182 -4.96 5.51 -12.83
CA THR A 182 -5.79 6.71 -12.69
C THR A 182 -7.21 6.49 -13.19
N LEU A 183 -7.38 5.81 -14.32
CA LEU A 183 -8.68 5.44 -14.85
C LEU A 183 -9.44 4.53 -13.88
N SER A 184 -8.76 3.53 -13.31
CA SER A 184 -9.33 2.65 -12.28
C SER A 184 -9.79 3.42 -11.05
N SER A 185 -9.03 4.42 -10.62
CA SER A 185 -9.40 5.30 -9.51
C SER A 185 -10.67 6.10 -9.80
N ILE A 186 -10.80 6.64 -11.01
CA ILE A 186 -12.00 7.35 -11.47
C ILE A 186 -13.21 6.41 -11.52
N CYS A 187 -13.05 5.20 -12.09
CA CYS A 187 -14.11 4.20 -12.14
C CYS A 187 -14.60 3.83 -10.73
N LEU A 188 -13.70 3.63 -9.77
CA LEU A 188 -14.06 3.32 -8.39
C LEU A 188 -14.82 4.46 -7.71
N LEU A 189 -14.43 5.72 -7.98
CA LEU A 189 -15.14 6.87 -7.45
C LEU A 189 -16.55 7.01 -8.06
N TYR A 190 -16.69 6.71 -9.35
CA TYR A 190 -17.97 6.78 -10.04
C TYR A 190 -18.94 5.67 -9.61
N THR A 191 -18.44 4.47 -9.28
CA THR A 191 -19.24 3.34 -8.79
C THR A 191 -19.60 3.44 -7.31
N SER A 192 -19.08 4.45 -6.58
CA SER A 192 -19.46 4.68 -5.20
C SER A 192 -20.94 5.11 -5.13
N PRO A 193 -21.76 4.52 -4.23
CA PRO A 193 -23.17 4.88 -4.10
C PRO A 193 -23.31 6.38 -3.82
N SER A 194 -24.17 7.03 -4.61
CA SER A 194 -24.50 8.45 -4.41
C SER A 194 -25.08 8.65 -3.00
N PRO A 195 -24.81 9.80 -2.36
CA PRO A 195 -25.48 10.14 -1.09
C PRO A 195 -27.01 10.08 -1.14
N ARG A 196 -27.60 10.11 -2.34
CA ARG A 196 -29.06 9.98 -2.55
C ARG A 196 -29.57 8.55 -2.42
N ASP A 197 -28.72 7.54 -2.69
CA ASP A 197 -29.12 6.13 -2.63
C ASP A 197 -29.08 5.55 -1.19
N SER A 198 -28.63 6.33 -0.23
CA SER A 198 -28.55 5.96 1.19
C SER A 198 -29.73 6.45 2.04
N SER A 199 -30.78 6.97 1.40
CA SER A 199 -31.98 7.54 2.06
C SER A 199 -33.24 6.68 1.93
N GLU A 200 -33.16 5.44 1.44
CA GLU A 200 -34.21 4.43 1.50
C GLU A 200 -34.00 3.42 2.62
#